data_3fd5d6a5b749f19106c53726f46b3814
#
_entry.id   3fd5d6a5b749f19106c53726f46b3814
#
_cell.length_a   1.000
_cell.length_b   1.000
_cell.length_c   1.000
_cell.angle_alpha   90.00
_cell.angle_beta   90.00
_cell.angle_gamma   90.00
#
_symmetry.space_group_name_H-M   'P 1'
#
loop_
_entity.id
_entity.type
_entity.pdbx_description
1 polymer ?
#
loop_
_entity_poly.entity_id
_entity_poly.type
_entity_poly.pdbx_seq_one_letter_code
_entity_poly.pdbx_strand_id
1 'polypeptide(L)'
;TAEPEIGEDAHLLFMQLSGLGPVINLKQILHSPFTLHSQLMAKIEREAAFARAGKGGRIIAKINALNESSVISALYAASCAGVTIDLIVRGACSLRPGIPGVSENIRVRSIVGRFLEHSRVYWFNNDGNPETWCSSADWLYRNRLRRVETCFPIRDPKLASRVHEEALQNYLSDNTQAWHLQADGSYLRATPGAQAPHCAQLALLEKYGS
;
A
#
# COMPACT_ATOMS: atom_id res chain seq x y z
N THR A 1 0.07 17.53 -10.62
CA THR A 1 0.76 18.11 -9.46
C THR A 1 1.34 19.47 -9.81
N ALA A 2 1.42 20.36 -8.83
CA ALA A 2 2.10 21.66 -8.95
C ALA A 2 3.57 21.58 -8.47
N GLU A 3 4.06 20.42 -8.05
CA GLU A 3 5.44 20.24 -7.61
C GLU A 3 6.37 20.13 -8.82
N PRO A 4 7.34 21.07 -8.98
CA PRO A 4 8.21 21.11 -10.16
C PRO A 4 9.04 19.83 -10.35
N GLU A 5 9.59 19.27 -9.27
CA GLU A 5 10.43 18.07 -9.33
C GLU A 5 9.66 16.83 -9.81
N ILE A 6 8.40 16.67 -9.39
CA ILE A 6 7.54 15.58 -9.87
C ILE A 6 7.12 15.84 -11.33
N GLY A 7 6.92 17.12 -11.71
CA GLY A 7 6.64 17.50 -13.08
C GLY A 7 7.83 17.20 -14.02
N GLU A 8 9.05 17.50 -13.58
CA GLU A 8 10.28 17.17 -14.31
C GLU A 8 10.42 15.66 -14.50
N ASP A 9 10.26 14.87 -13.44
CA ASP A 9 10.30 13.40 -13.51
C ASP A 9 9.23 12.83 -14.46
N ALA A 10 8.01 13.38 -14.42
CA ALA A 10 6.94 12.97 -15.33
C ALA A 10 7.30 13.27 -16.79
N HIS A 11 7.85 14.45 -17.07
CA HIS A 11 8.34 14.80 -18.42
C HIS A 11 9.42 13.81 -18.90
N LEU A 12 10.41 13.52 -18.07
CA LEU A 12 11.48 12.57 -18.38
C LEU A 12 10.94 11.16 -18.63
N LEU A 13 9.95 10.73 -17.84
CA LEU A 13 9.29 9.44 -18.04
C LEU A 13 8.57 9.38 -19.39
N PHE A 14 7.85 10.41 -19.80
CA PHE A 14 7.22 10.49 -21.11
C PHE A 14 8.24 10.49 -22.26
N MET A 15 9.35 11.20 -22.10
CA MET A 15 10.45 11.16 -23.08
C MET A 15 11.01 9.75 -23.25
N GLN A 16 11.24 9.02 -22.16
CA GLN A 16 11.69 7.64 -22.17
C GLN A 16 10.68 6.70 -22.87
N LEU A 17 9.39 6.83 -22.54
CA LEU A 17 8.32 6.02 -23.14
C LEU A 17 8.14 6.28 -24.63
N SER A 18 8.39 7.49 -25.07
CA SER A 18 8.34 7.88 -26.50
C SER A 18 9.59 7.49 -27.29
N GLY A 19 10.58 6.87 -26.65
CA GLY A 19 11.86 6.52 -27.29
C GLY A 19 12.76 7.73 -27.61
N LEU A 20 12.46 8.88 -27.07
CA LEU A 20 13.16 10.15 -27.33
C LEU A 20 14.29 10.45 -26.33
N GLY A 21 14.52 9.57 -25.36
CA GLY A 21 15.52 9.78 -24.31
C GLY A 21 16.13 8.49 -23.76
N PRO A 22 17.30 8.59 -23.11
CA PRO A 22 17.92 7.47 -22.41
C PRO A 22 17.10 7.08 -21.18
N VAL A 23 17.39 5.90 -20.61
CA VAL A 23 16.89 5.53 -19.28
C VAL A 23 17.49 6.49 -18.26
N ILE A 24 16.67 7.29 -17.60
CA ILE A 24 17.09 8.33 -16.67
C ILE A 24 16.66 7.95 -15.26
N ASN A 25 17.52 8.21 -14.28
CA ASN A 25 17.16 8.09 -12.87
C ASN A 25 16.24 9.26 -12.50
N LEU A 26 14.98 8.94 -12.21
CA LEU A 26 13.99 9.89 -11.70
C LEU A 26 14.31 10.23 -10.23
N LYS A 27 14.05 11.48 -9.82
CA LYS A 27 14.40 11.98 -8.48
C LYS A 27 13.32 11.66 -7.42
N GLN A 28 12.06 11.76 -7.81
CA GLN A 28 10.90 11.66 -6.93
C GLN A 28 9.98 10.48 -7.29
N ILE A 29 9.80 10.24 -8.58
CA ILE A 29 8.93 9.16 -9.07
C ILE A 29 9.72 7.85 -9.10
N LEU A 30 9.20 6.84 -8.41
CA LEU A 30 9.67 5.47 -8.55
C LEU A 30 8.95 4.84 -9.73
N HIS A 31 9.65 4.11 -10.58
CA HIS A 31 9.05 3.49 -11.76
C HIS A 31 9.53 2.05 -11.99
N SER A 32 8.64 1.25 -12.48
CA SER A 32 8.91 -0.12 -12.90
C SER A 32 9.33 -0.13 -14.39
N PRO A 33 10.29 -0.97 -14.78
CA PRO A 33 10.94 -2.04 -14.02
C PRO A 33 12.20 -1.63 -13.24
N PHE A 34 12.51 -0.34 -13.11
CA PHE A 34 13.83 0.16 -12.66
C PHE A 34 13.95 0.33 -11.14
N THR A 35 13.25 1.30 -10.56
CA THR A 35 13.47 1.73 -9.17
C THR A 35 12.35 1.32 -8.20
N LEU A 36 11.13 1.11 -8.68
CA LEU A 36 9.95 0.91 -7.82
C LEU A 36 10.13 -0.29 -6.88
N HIS A 37 10.51 -1.44 -7.41
CA HIS A 37 10.63 -2.66 -6.61
C HIS A 37 11.73 -2.55 -5.55
N SER A 38 12.94 -2.12 -5.94
CA SER A 38 14.07 -1.98 -5.01
C SER A 38 13.78 -0.99 -3.90
N GLN A 39 13.12 0.12 -4.22
CA GLN A 39 12.74 1.14 -3.24
C GLN A 39 11.60 0.65 -2.31
N LEU A 40 10.63 -0.10 -2.82
CA LEU A 40 9.62 -0.75 -1.99
C LEU A 40 10.26 -1.71 -0.99
N MET A 41 11.18 -2.56 -1.45
CA MET A 41 11.91 -3.50 -0.59
C MET A 41 12.73 -2.78 0.48
N ALA A 42 13.41 -1.69 0.11
CA ALA A 42 14.17 -0.87 1.06
C ALA A 42 13.28 -0.22 2.13
N LYS A 43 12.07 0.23 1.77
CA LYS A 43 11.11 0.80 2.73
C LYS A 43 10.58 -0.26 3.70
N ILE A 44 10.27 -1.47 3.23
CA ILE A 44 9.84 -2.58 4.10
C ILE A 44 10.97 -2.95 5.08
N GLU A 45 12.21 -3.10 4.59
CA GLU A 45 13.36 -3.42 5.43
C GLU A 45 13.67 -2.30 6.44
N ARG A 46 13.50 -1.04 6.06
CA ARG A 46 13.65 0.09 6.97
C ARG A 46 12.68 0.02 8.16
N GLU A 47 11.39 -0.30 7.91
CA GLU A 47 10.43 -0.50 9.00
C GLU A 47 10.83 -1.69 9.90
N ALA A 48 11.33 -2.78 9.31
CA ALA A 48 11.83 -3.91 10.07
C ALA A 48 13.06 -3.54 10.93
N ALA A 49 13.97 -2.72 10.41
CA ALA A 49 15.12 -2.22 11.16
C ALA A 49 14.68 -1.33 12.34
N PHE A 50 13.69 -0.45 12.17
CA PHE A 50 13.11 0.34 13.25
C PHE A 50 12.46 -0.55 14.32
N ALA A 51 11.70 -1.57 13.92
CA ALA A 51 11.08 -2.50 14.86
C ALA A 51 12.13 -3.25 15.68
N ARG A 52 13.20 -3.77 15.04
CA ARG A 52 14.32 -4.41 15.74
C ARG A 52 15.05 -3.48 16.72
N ALA A 53 15.07 -2.19 16.43
CA ALA A 53 15.64 -1.17 17.31
C ALA A 53 14.68 -0.69 18.42
N GLY A 54 13.49 -1.28 18.56
CA GLY A 54 12.49 -0.92 19.56
C GLY A 54 11.75 0.40 19.28
N LYS A 55 11.86 0.95 18.06
CA LYS A 55 11.22 2.22 17.68
C LYS A 55 9.79 2.05 17.14
N GLY A 56 9.35 0.81 16.97
CA GLY A 56 8.08 0.46 16.36
C GLY A 56 8.13 0.63 14.82
N GLY A 57 7.68 -0.41 14.12
CA GLY A 57 7.52 -0.37 12.67
C GLY A 57 6.05 -0.52 12.29
N ARG A 58 5.58 0.19 11.26
CA ARG A 58 4.22 0.05 10.79
C ARG A 58 4.10 0.27 9.29
N ILE A 59 3.41 -0.64 8.62
CA ILE A 59 3.11 -0.57 7.19
C ILE A 59 1.60 -0.67 7.00
N ILE A 60 1.05 0.20 6.18
CA ILE A 60 -0.33 0.09 5.69
C ILE A 60 -0.29 0.16 4.17
N ALA A 61 -0.90 -0.80 3.49
CA ALA A 61 -0.96 -0.77 2.03
C ALA A 61 -2.35 -1.15 1.52
N LYS A 62 -2.86 -0.35 0.60
CA LYS A 62 -4.06 -0.65 -0.20
C LYS A 62 -3.62 -0.94 -1.62
N ILE A 63 -3.97 -2.12 -2.13
CA ILE A 63 -3.58 -2.65 -3.43
C ILE A 63 -4.69 -3.52 -4.00
N ASN A 64 -4.64 -3.83 -5.30
CA ASN A 64 -5.65 -4.74 -5.86
C ASN A 64 -5.23 -6.21 -5.75
N ALA A 65 -3.93 -6.51 -5.82
CA ALA A 65 -3.46 -7.89 -5.72
C ALA A 65 -2.03 -7.97 -5.18
N LEU A 66 -1.70 -9.09 -4.52
CA LEU A 66 -0.42 -9.41 -3.92
C LEU A 66 -0.02 -10.85 -4.26
N ASN A 67 0.95 -11.04 -5.16
CA ASN A 67 1.50 -12.37 -5.49
C ASN A 67 3.01 -12.35 -5.79
N GLU A 68 3.68 -11.23 -5.59
CA GLU A 68 5.12 -11.12 -5.78
C GLU A 68 5.85 -11.73 -4.59
N SER A 69 6.58 -12.81 -4.83
CA SER A 69 7.16 -13.64 -3.77
C SER A 69 8.20 -12.93 -2.91
N SER A 70 9.03 -12.06 -3.51
CA SER A 70 10.04 -11.33 -2.74
C SER A 70 9.43 -10.28 -1.81
N VAL A 71 8.34 -9.62 -2.23
CA VAL A 71 7.58 -8.69 -1.38
C VAL A 71 6.92 -9.47 -0.23
N ILE A 72 6.29 -10.61 -0.51
CA ILE A 72 5.66 -11.45 0.52
C ILE A 72 6.71 -11.90 1.54
N SER A 73 7.89 -12.37 1.10
CA SER A 73 8.97 -12.77 1.98
C SER A 73 9.48 -11.61 2.84
N ALA A 74 9.60 -10.42 2.27
CA ALA A 74 10.01 -9.22 3.01
C ALA A 74 8.97 -8.81 4.07
N LEU A 75 7.66 -8.92 3.75
CA LEU A 75 6.59 -8.65 4.72
C LEU A 75 6.59 -9.67 5.86
N TYR A 76 6.84 -10.96 5.58
CA TYR A 76 7.01 -11.97 6.64
C TYR A 76 8.22 -11.65 7.53
N ALA A 77 9.36 -11.32 6.93
CA ALA A 77 10.56 -10.93 7.70
C ALA A 77 10.30 -9.68 8.56
N ALA A 78 9.58 -8.70 8.03
CA ALA A 78 9.18 -7.50 8.78
C ALA A 78 8.21 -7.84 9.93
N SER A 79 7.23 -8.74 9.71
CA SER A 79 6.35 -9.24 10.77
C SER A 79 7.13 -9.92 11.88
N CYS A 80 8.08 -10.80 11.54
CA CYS A 80 8.95 -11.45 12.51
C CYS A 80 9.80 -10.45 13.30
N ALA A 81 10.14 -9.32 12.70
CA ALA A 81 10.86 -8.22 13.37
C ALA A 81 9.95 -7.37 14.29
N GLY A 82 8.64 -7.60 14.31
CA GLY A 82 7.67 -6.88 15.13
C GLY A 82 6.95 -5.72 14.42
N VAL A 83 7.08 -5.60 13.09
CA VAL A 83 6.35 -4.58 12.32
C VAL A 83 4.86 -4.94 12.28
N THR A 84 4.00 -4.01 12.66
CA THR A 84 2.55 -4.15 12.47
C THR A 84 2.19 -3.82 11.01
N ILE A 85 1.54 -4.76 10.32
CA ILE A 85 1.24 -4.65 8.89
C ILE A 85 -0.25 -4.84 8.64
N ASP A 86 -0.88 -3.82 8.06
CA ASP A 86 -2.27 -3.86 7.65
C ASP A 86 -2.37 -3.76 6.11
N LEU A 87 -2.92 -4.78 5.48
CA LEU A 87 -3.08 -4.85 4.03
C LEU A 87 -4.56 -4.83 3.65
N ILE A 88 -4.92 -3.93 2.73
CA ILE A 88 -6.24 -3.86 2.10
C ILE A 88 -6.07 -4.36 0.67
N VAL A 89 -6.40 -5.64 0.43
CA VAL A 89 -6.18 -6.32 -0.85
C VAL A 89 -7.53 -6.73 -1.43
N ARG A 90 -7.94 -6.06 -2.49
CA ARG A 90 -9.26 -6.27 -3.10
C ARG A 90 -9.42 -7.66 -3.74
N GLY A 91 -8.38 -8.15 -4.41
CA GLY A 91 -8.41 -9.37 -5.22
C GLY A 91 -7.46 -10.46 -4.69
N ALA A 92 -6.70 -11.08 -5.59
CA ALA A 92 -5.83 -12.19 -5.25
C ALA A 92 -4.74 -11.80 -4.25
N CYS A 93 -4.63 -12.58 -3.18
CA CYS A 93 -3.60 -12.45 -2.15
C CYS A 93 -2.96 -13.82 -1.90
N SER A 94 -1.66 -13.94 -2.22
CA SER A 94 -0.88 -15.17 -1.97
C SER A 94 -0.20 -15.17 -0.59
N LEU A 95 -0.31 -14.07 0.17
CA LEU A 95 0.20 -13.98 1.53
C LEU A 95 -0.80 -14.62 2.50
N ARG A 96 -0.30 -15.36 3.49
CA ARG A 96 -1.08 -15.92 4.62
C ARG A 96 -0.83 -15.08 5.87
N PRO A 97 -1.84 -14.38 6.41
CA PRO A 97 -1.71 -13.61 7.66
C PRO A 97 -1.90 -14.50 8.90
N GLY A 98 -1.51 -14.01 10.06
CA GLY A 98 -1.85 -14.60 11.34
C GLY A 98 -1.17 -15.93 11.66
N ILE A 99 -0.13 -16.32 10.94
CA ILE A 99 0.64 -17.54 11.24
C ILE A 99 1.63 -17.24 12.37
N PRO A 100 1.56 -17.94 13.52
CA PRO A 100 2.48 -17.74 14.64
C PRO A 100 3.94 -17.88 14.23
N GLY A 101 4.77 -16.91 14.66
CA GLY A 101 6.19 -16.86 14.35
C GLY A 101 6.55 -16.50 12.91
N VAL A 102 5.55 -16.20 12.05
CA VAL A 102 5.77 -15.86 10.64
C VAL A 102 5.04 -14.56 10.27
N SER A 103 3.73 -14.53 10.44
CA SER A 103 2.88 -13.42 9.99
C SER A 103 1.84 -12.99 11.04
N GLU A 104 2.11 -13.23 12.30
CA GLU A 104 1.22 -12.90 13.42
C GLU A 104 0.90 -11.40 13.53
N ASN A 105 1.80 -10.54 13.02
CA ASN A 105 1.63 -9.09 13.00
C ASN A 105 1.04 -8.59 11.67
N ILE A 106 0.64 -9.48 10.76
CA ILE A 106 0.03 -9.12 9.49
C ILE A 106 -1.48 -9.36 9.54
N ARG A 107 -2.24 -8.36 9.15
CA ARG A 107 -3.68 -8.44 8.92
C ARG A 107 -3.98 -8.11 7.46
N VAL A 108 -4.86 -8.89 6.86
CA VAL A 108 -5.30 -8.70 5.47
C VAL A 108 -6.81 -8.61 5.44
N ARG A 109 -7.32 -7.59 4.78
CA ARG A 109 -8.75 -7.46 4.49
C ARG A 109 -9.00 -7.16 3.02
N SER A 110 -10.15 -7.56 2.54
CA SER A 110 -10.72 -7.16 1.26
C SER A 110 -11.98 -6.35 1.50
N ILE A 111 -12.21 -5.32 0.70
CA ILE A 111 -13.47 -4.56 0.72
C ILE A 111 -14.12 -4.69 -0.64
N VAL A 112 -15.33 -5.23 -0.64
CA VAL A 112 -16.16 -5.41 -1.84
C VAL A 112 -17.49 -4.70 -1.60
N GLY A 113 -17.76 -3.70 -2.41
CA GLY A 113 -18.95 -2.86 -2.29
C GLY A 113 -19.46 -2.39 -3.65
N ARG A 114 -20.20 -1.31 -3.64
CA ARG A 114 -20.82 -0.73 -4.85
C ARG A 114 -19.78 -0.24 -5.86
N PHE A 115 -18.65 0.33 -5.38
CA PHE A 115 -17.62 0.90 -6.21
C PHE A 115 -16.41 -0.01 -6.30
N LEU A 116 -15.73 0.03 -7.46
CA LEU A 116 -14.49 -0.69 -7.67
C LEU A 116 -13.35 -0.04 -6.88
N GLU A 117 -12.75 -0.80 -5.96
CA GLU A 117 -11.59 -0.37 -5.21
C GLU A 117 -10.33 -0.52 -6.06
N HIS A 118 -9.89 0.56 -6.72
CA HIS A 118 -8.78 0.53 -7.67
C HIS A 118 -7.58 1.39 -7.28
N SER A 119 -7.68 2.19 -6.25
CA SER A 119 -6.57 2.99 -5.73
C SER A 119 -5.49 2.12 -5.09
N ARG A 120 -4.22 2.49 -5.27
CA ARG A 120 -3.09 1.90 -4.57
C ARG A 120 -2.39 2.99 -3.79
N VAL A 121 -2.31 2.77 -2.48
CA VAL A 121 -1.70 3.70 -1.53
C VAL A 121 -0.83 2.89 -0.58
N TYR A 122 0.43 3.32 -0.41
CA TYR A 122 1.37 2.73 0.53
C TYR A 122 1.74 3.76 1.59
N TRP A 123 1.74 3.35 2.83
CA TRP A 123 2.11 4.18 3.95
C TRP A 123 3.10 3.45 4.85
N PHE A 124 4.17 4.16 5.23
CA PHE A 124 5.24 3.68 6.10
C PHE A 124 5.41 4.65 7.26
N ASN A 125 5.55 4.14 8.48
CA ASN A 125 5.68 4.97 9.69
C ASN A 125 7.00 5.76 9.75
N ASN A 126 8.08 5.18 9.24
CA ASN A 126 9.38 5.83 9.11
C ASN A 126 9.84 6.55 10.40
N ASP A 127 9.81 5.82 11.52
CA ASP A 127 10.23 6.35 12.85
C ASP A 127 9.48 7.63 13.26
N GLY A 128 8.17 7.70 12.97
CA GLY A 128 7.33 8.87 13.30
C GLY A 128 7.39 10.01 12.29
N ASN A 129 8.10 9.85 11.17
CA ASN A 129 8.07 10.77 10.03
C ASN A 129 7.41 10.09 8.81
N PRO A 130 6.09 9.93 8.81
CA PRO A 130 5.40 9.02 7.90
C PRO A 130 5.50 9.44 6.44
N GLU A 131 5.59 8.43 5.59
CA GLU A 131 5.59 8.59 4.14
C GLU A 131 4.33 8.01 3.54
N THR A 132 3.65 8.79 2.70
CA THR A 132 2.47 8.37 1.92
C THR A 132 2.80 8.37 0.44
N TRP A 133 2.54 7.25 -0.23
CA TRP A 133 2.83 7.03 -1.64
C TRP A 133 1.58 6.59 -2.39
N CYS A 134 1.33 7.16 -3.57
CA CYS A 134 0.30 6.69 -4.49
C CYS A 134 0.96 5.97 -5.68
N SER A 135 0.32 4.89 -6.17
CA SER A 135 0.91 4.07 -7.21
C SER A 135 -0.11 3.58 -8.23
N SER A 136 0.34 3.33 -9.46
CA SER A 136 -0.38 2.53 -10.45
C SER A 136 -0.11 1.03 -10.30
N ALA A 137 0.97 0.65 -9.59
CA ALA A 137 1.42 -0.72 -9.44
C ALA A 137 0.66 -1.48 -8.34
N ASP A 138 0.30 -2.73 -8.64
CA ASP A 138 0.07 -3.75 -7.62
C ASP A 138 1.37 -4.44 -7.23
N TRP A 139 1.36 -5.21 -6.15
CA TRP A 139 2.51 -6.02 -5.74
C TRP A 139 2.46 -7.39 -6.43
N LEU A 140 2.60 -7.33 -7.78
CA LEU A 140 2.54 -8.45 -8.69
C LEU A 140 3.86 -8.62 -9.45
N TYR A 141 4.25 -9.86 -9.69
CA TYR A 141 5.44 -10.19 -10.47
C TYR A 141 5.49 -9.47 -11.83
N ARG A 142 4.35 -9.44 -12.56
CA ARG A 142 4.25 -8.77 -13.87
C ARG A 142 4.49 -7.26 -13.80
N ASN A 143 4.12 -6.60 -12.70
CA ASN A 143 4.31 -5.16 -12.52
C ASN A 143 5.77 -4.82 -12.25
N ARG A 144 6.56 -5.78 -11.77
CA ARG A 144 7.99 -5.63 -11.56
C ARG A 144 8.81 -5.59 -12.84
N LEU A 145 8.46 -6.42 -13.86
CA LEU A 145 9.35 -6.70 -15.00
C LEU A 145 8.76 -6.42 -16.38
N ARG A 146 7.43 -6.30 -16.52
CA ARG A 146 6.75 -6.30 -17.82
C ARG A 146 5.82 -5.11 -18.05
N ARG A 147 5.72 -4.20 -17.11
CA ARG A 147 4.87 -3.00 -17.23
C ARG A 147 5.64 -1.78 -16.78
N VAL A 148 5.35 -0.67 -17.42
CA VAL A 148 5.74 0.64 -16.88
C VAL A 148 4.67 1.05 -15.88
N GLU A 149 5.07 1.11 -14.63
CA GLU A 149 4.23 1.54 -13.52
C GLU A 149 4.93 2.66 -12.77
N THR A 150 4.16 3.53 -12.14
CA THR A 150 4.69 4.66 -11.38
C THR A 150 4.23 4.63 -9.93
N CYS A 151 5.09 5.15 -9.06
CA CYS A 151 4.77 5.40 -7.67
C CYS A 151 5.38 6.75 -7.27
N PHE A 152 4.59 7.63 -6.67
CA PHE A 152 5.01 8.98 -6.33
C PHE A 152 4.63 9.33 -4.90
N PRO A 153 5.45 10.13 -4.19
CA PRO A 153 5.18 10.54 -2.82
C PRO A 153 4.13 11.66 -2.78
N ILE A 154 3.32 11.67 -1.73
CA ILE A 154 2.50 12.82 -1.37
C ILE A 154 3.29 13.65 -0.35
N ARG A 155 3.90 14.74 -0.79
CA ARG A 155 4.83 15.53 0.03
C ARG A 155 4.15 16.59 0.89
N ASP A 156 3.04 17.14 0.43
CA ASP A 156 2.25 18.08 1.23
C ASP A 156 1.66 17.35 2.46
N PRO A 157 1.96 17.79 3.70
CA PRO A 157 1.53 17.08 4.90
C PRO A 157 0.01 17.02 5.06
N LYS A 158 -0.73 18.04 4.61
CA LYS A 158 -2.20 18.07 4.69
C LYS A 158 -2.80 17.07 3.70
N LEU A 159 -2.27 17.01 2.48
CA LEU A 159 -2.70 16.03 1.50
C LEU A 159 -2.29 14.60 1.90
N ALA A 160 -1.09 14.41 2.45
CA ALA A 160 -0.65 13.10 2.94
C ALA A 160 -1.55 12.59 4.07
N SER A 161 -1.88 13.46 5.06
CA SER A 161 -2.80 13.13 6.14
C SER A 161 -4.20 12.80 5.60
N ARG A 162 -4.69 13.58 4.64
CA ARG A 162 -6.00 13.34 4.01
C ARG A 162 -6.03 12.01 3.26
N VAL A 163 -5.01 11.69 2.46
CA VAL A 163 -4.91 10.42 1.74
C VAL A 163 -4.82 9.25 2.74
N HIS A 164 -4.04 9.39 3.81
CA HIS A 164 -3.95 8.38 4.87
C HIS A 164 -5.33 8.12 5.51
N GLU A 165 -6.06 9.17 5.88
CA GLU A 165 -7.37 9.05 6.50
C GLU A 165 -8.39 8.44 5.55
N GLU A 166 -8.53 9.00 4.34
CA GLU A 166 -9.59 8.63 3.40
C GLU A 166 -9.34 7.31 2.67
N ALA A 167 -8.08 7.03 2.28
CA ALA A 167 -7.76 5.86 1.49
C ALA A 167 -7.29 4.66 2.32
N LEU A 168 -6.91 4.86 3.59
CA LEU A 168 -6.40 3.79 4.45
C LEU A 168 -7.22 3.64 5.74
N GLN A 169 -7.26 4.63 6.65
CA GLN A 169 -7.93 4.49 7.94
C GLN A 169 -9.43 4.27 7.79
N ASN A 170 -10.09 5.00 6.91
CA ASN A 170 -11.51 4.81 6.60
C ASN A 170 -11.80 3.34 6.20
N TYR A 171 -10.93 2.72 5.39
CA TYR A 171 -11.07 1.32 4.99
C TYR A 171 -10.67 0.33 6.08
N LEU A 172 -9.71 0.68 6.95
CA LEU A 172 -9.37 -0.13 8.12
C LEU A 172 -10.48 -0.11 9.19
N SER A 173 -11.31 0.91 9.18
CA SER A 173 -12.46 1.02 10.08
C SER A 173 -13.73 0.33 9.55
N ASP A 174 -13.77 -0.08 8.26
CA ASP A 174 -14.95 -0.74 7.70
C ASP A 174 -15.24 -2.07 8.42
N ASN A 175 -16.44 -2.15 8.99
CA ASN A 175 -16.93 -3.32 9.71
C ASN A 175 -18.23 -3.90 9.12
N THR A 176 -18.61 -3.48 7.90
CA THR A 176 -19.84 -3.92 7.22
C THR A 176 -19.56 -4.61 5.88
N GLN A 177 -18.56 -4.13 5.14
CA GLN A 177 -18.18 -4.64 3.82
C GLN A 177 -16.81 -5.33 3.80
N ALA A 178 -16.06 -5.25 4.89
CA ALA A 178 -14.75 -5.87 4.99
C ALA A 178 -14.85 -7.41 5.13
N TRP A 179 -13.90 -8.09 4.48
CA TRP A 179 -13.67 -9.53 4.60
C TRP A 179 -12.24 -9.75 5.08
N HIS A 180 -12.08 -10.41 6.21
CA HIS A 180 -10.78 -10.69 6.82
C HIS A 180 -10.23 -12.01 6.34
N LEU A 181 -9.05 -12.00 5.69
CA LEU A 181 -8.33 -13.22 5.33
C LEU A 181 -7.81 -13.90 6.60
N GLN A 182 -8.06 -15.20 6.69
CA GLN A 182 -7.64 -16.04 7.81
C GLN A 182 -6.34 -16.80 7.48
N ALA A 183 -5.70 -17.36 8.51
CA ALA A 183 -4.47 -18.15 8.37
C ALA A 183 -4.64 -19.40 7.49
N ASP A 184 -5.84 -19.98 7.46
CA ASP A 184 -6.20 -21.13 6.60
C ASP A 184 -6.49 -20.75 5.14
N GLY A 185 -6.56 -19.44 4.85
CA GLY A 185 -6.90 -18.89 3.52
C GLY A 185 -8.38 -18.64 3.30
N SER A 186 -9.24 -18.91 4.27
CA SER A 186 -10.66 -18.53 4.24
C SER A 186 -10.84 -17.03 4.47
N TYR A 187 -12.01 -16.50 4.09
CA TYR A 187 -12.40 -15.13 4.37
C TYR A 187 -13.61 -15.10 5.29
N LEU A 188 -13.50 -14.33 6.37
CA LEU A 188 -14.62 -14.06 7.27
C LEU A 188 -15.11 -12.62 7.06
N ARG A 189 -16.41 -12.47 6.82
CA ARG A 189 -17.02 -11.16 6.72
C ARG A 189 -17.05 -10.46 8.07
N ALA A 190 -16.63 -9.21 8.09
CA ALA A 190 -16.76 -8.36 9.27
C ALA A 190 -18.24 -8.11 9.62
N THR A 191 -18.51 -8.03 10.90
CA THR A 191 -19.82 -7.64 11.45
C THR A 191 -19.59 -6.56 12.50
N PRO A 192 -20.43 -5.52 12.57
CA PRO A 192 -20.26 -4.41 13.52
C PRO A 192 -20.26 -4.86 14.98
N GLY A 193 -21.00 -5.91 15.33
CA GLY A 193 -21.18 -6.31 16.73
C GLY A 193 -21.80 -5.19 17.55
N ALA A 194 -21.12 -4.81 18.64
CA ALA A 194 -21.52 -3.69 19.51
C ALA A 194 -21.01 -2.31 19.02
N GLN A 195 -20.21 -2.27 17.95
CA GLN A 195 -19.70 -1.03 17.39
C GLN A 195 -20.71 -0.41 16.42
N ALA A 196 -20.65 0.91 16.23
CA ALA A 196 -21.43 1.57 15.19
C ALA A 196 -21.06 1.01 13.81
N PRO A 197 -22.04 0.73 12.93
CA PRO A 197 -21.78 0.30 11.56
C PRO A 197 -20.99 1.38 10.80
N HIS A 198 -19.90 0.97 10.13
CA HIS A 198 -19.09 1.83 9.28
C HIS A 198 -18.86 1.16 7.94
N CYS A 199 -19.27 1.82 6.86
CA CYS A 199 -19.02 1.42 5.48
C CYS A 199 -18.12 2.47 4.83
N ALA A 200 -16.90 2.11 4.47
CA ALA A 200 -15.91 3.03 3.95
C ALA A 200 -16.38 3.76 2.67
N GLN A 201 -17.05 3.04 1.77
CA GLN A 201 -17.55 3.63 0.52
C GLN A 201 -18.71 4.60 0.75
N LEU A 202 -19.63 4.29 1.68
CA LEU A 202 -20.74 5.17 2.00
C LEU A 202 -20.25 6.44 2.71
N ALA A 203 -19.31 6.31 3.64
CA ALA A 203 -18.71 7.45 4.34
C ALA A 203 -18.05 8.44 3.36
N LEU A 204 -17.34 7.94 2.33
CA LEU A 204 -16.78 8.80 1.29
C LEU A 204 -17.86 9.39 0.37
N LEU A 205 -18.91 8.62 0.07
CA LEU A 205 -20.03 9.11 -0.73
C LEU A 205 -20.77 10.24 0.00
N GLU A 206 -21.04 10.11 1.28
CA GLU A 206 -21.65 11.16 2.11
C GLU A 206 -20.76 12.39 2.21
N LYS A 207 -19.45 12.21 2.29
CA LYS A 207 -18.49 13.32 2.36
C LYS A 207 -18.36 14.11 1.06
N TYR A 208 -18.47 13.45 -0.10
CA TYR A 208 -18.16 14.03 -1.41
C TYR A 208 -19.29 13.97 -2.42
N GLY A 209 -20.39 13.29 -2.12
CA GLY A 209 -21.49 13.02 -3.05
C GLY A 209 -22.57 14.07 -3.08
N SER A 210 -22.27 15.33 -2.68
CA SER A 210 -23.20 16.47 -2.75
C SER A 210 -23.29 17.04 -4.15
#